data_ab145f4ba25aa5be2e94b155d110c9e6
#
_entry.id   ab145f4ba25aa5be2e94b155d110c9e6
#
_cell.length_a   1.000
_cell.length_b   1.000
_cell.length_c   1.000
_cell.angle_alpha   90.00
_cell.angle_beta   90.00
_cell.angle_gamma   90.00
#
_symmetry.space_group_name_H-M   'P 1'
#
loop_
_entity.id
_entity.type
_entity.pdbx_description
1 polymer ?
#
loop_
_entity_poly.entity_id
_entity_poly.type
_entity_poly.pdbx_seq_one_letter_code
_entity_poly.pdbx_strand_id
1 'polypeptide(L)'
;MIEVIDTIYNVIMPVFLAIGVGVIYGHFVKPDPKILSGLVIYIFAPAIVLEGMTNAGLNADELAQIAALIFTVSALMSIIGFVLSRLLQLNKYQASAFMLSVVLFNGATYGIPFNEFAFGLDARQLAIVFYSITVLVTNTLGVYLASRGTSTSTKNAILNIIKLPAIYAAFLGLFLNFSDVALVTSTDDIIAGQMIVPLPLGRTIHQLANASVPLMAILLGIQFNRSRFKADNIVPVLVASATSLIIAPLVAASLVSMFGLDGLTRQVGIMQFAMPTAIITTVLTTQFGSDTEFVAATVMVSTIGSILSLGLLLLFI
;
A
#
# COMPACT_ATOMS: atom_id res chain seq x y z
N MET A 1 -5.35 -24.06 -15.18
CA MET A 1 -4.56 -23.32 -16.21
C MET A 1 -5.40 -22.21 -16.87
N ILE A 2 -6.63 -22.50 -17.32
CA ILE A 2 -7.53 -21.49 -17.93
C ILE A 2 -7.87 -20.42 -16.91
N GLU A 3 -8.21 -20.76 -15.67
CA GLU A 3 -8.53 -19.82 -14.60
C GLU A 3 -7.36 -18.88 -14.25
N VAL A 4 -6.12 -19.41 -14.23
CA VAL A 4 -4.93 -18.55 -14.01
C VAL A 4 -4.76 -17.53 -15.12
N ILE A 5 -4.96 -17.97 -16.39
CA ILE A 5 -4.86 -17.08 -17.55
C ILE A 5 -5.96 -16.03 -17.51
N ASP A 6 -7.19 -16.42 -17.17
CA ASP A 6 -8.32 -15.49 -17.02
C ASP A 6 -8.08 -14.47 -15.92
N THR A 7 -7.59 -14.91 -14.76
CA THR A 7 -7.19 -14.04 -13.64
C THR A 7 -6.08 -13.06 -14.05
N ILE A 8 -5.02 -13.54 -14.71
CA ILE A 8 -3.94 -12.66 -15.17
C ILE A 8 -4.49 -11.63 -16.16
N TYR A 9 -5.36 -12.04 -17.07
CA TYR A 9 -5.89 -11.15 -18.10
C TYR A 9 -6.89 -10.11 -17.56
N ASN A 10 -7.81 -10.53 -16.71
CA ASN A 10 -8.89 -9.66 -16.26
C ASN A 10 -8.56 -8.87 -14.98
N VAL A 11 -7.67 -9.38 -14.12
CA VAL A 11 -7.34 -8.75 -12.83
C VAL A 11 -5.98 -8.04 -12.88
N ILE A 12 -4.95 -8.74 -13.34
CA ILE A 12 -3.58 -8.23 -13.27
C ILE A 12 -3.27 -7.30 -14.45
N MET A 13 -3.70 -7.65 -15.66
CA MET A 13 -3.38 -6.90 -16.87
C MET A 13 -3.84 -5.43 -16.83
N PRO A 14 -5.05 -5.06 -16.36
CA PRO A 14 -5.46 -3.65 -16.28
C PRO A 14 -4.51 -2.80 -15.43
N VAL A 15 -4.02 -3.32 -14.30
CA VAL A 15 -3.05 -2.64 -13.45
C VAL A 15 -1.73 -2.44 -14.18
N PHE A 16 -1.23 -3.49 -14.85
CA PHE A 16 0.02 -3.41 -15.61
C PHE A 16 -0.07 -2.54 -16.85
N LEU A 17 -1.23 -2.47 -17.50
CA LEU A 17 -1.45 -1.54 -18.61
C LEU A 17 -1.40 -0.09 -18.13
N ALA A 18 -1.99 0.23 -16.99
CA ALA A 18 -1.89 1.56 -16.38
C ALA A 18 -0.44 1.91 -16.00
N ILE A 19 0.30 0.96 -15.42
CA ILE A 19 1.74 1.10 -15.16
C ILE A 19 2.50 1.29 -16.47
N GLY A 20 2.19 0.52 -17.51
CA GLY A 20 2.78 0.61 -18.83
C GLY A 20 2.61 1.99 -19.48
N VAL A 21 1.42 2.58 -19.37
CA VAL A 21 1.17 3.98 -19.77
C VAL A 21 2.12 4.92 -19.05
N GLY A 22 2.31 4.73 -17.73
CA GLY A 22 3.26 5.51 -16.94
C GLY A 22 4.72 5.34 -17.41
N VAL A 23 5.13 4.10 -17.75
CA VAL A 23 6.47 3.82 -18.31
C VAL A 23 6.67 4.55 -19.63
N ILE A 24 5.70 4.45 -20.54
CA ILE A 24 5.74 5.12 -21.86
C ILE A 24 5.82 6.64 -21.67
N TYR A 25 4.92 7.21 -20.88
CA TYR A 25 4.92 8.64 -20.61
C TYR A 25 6.23 9.10 -19.96
N GLY A 26 6.73 8.37 -18.96
CA GLY A 26 7.99 8.65 -18.28
C GLY A 26 9.22 8.60 -19.21
N HIS A 27 9.18 7.72 -20.23
CA HIS A 27 10.25 7.60 -21.23
C HIS A 27 10.31 8.84 -22.12
N PHE A 28 9.19 9.31 -22.65
CA PHE A 28 9.13 10.41 -23.60
C PHE A 28 9.17 11.79 -22.93
N VAL A 29 8.42 11.99 -21.85
CA VAL A 29 8.24 13.32 -21.24
C VAL A 29 9.23 13.56 -20.10
N LYS A 30 9.71 12.50 -19.43
CA LYS A 30 10.66 12.56 -18.31
C LYS A 30 10.20 13.53 -17.19
N PRO A 31 8.94 13.45 -16.75
CA PRO A 31 8.40 14.37 -15.74
C PRO A 31 9.17 14.25 -14.43
N ASP A 32 9.16 15.29 -13.60
CA ASP A 32 9.70 15.19 -12.25
C ASP A 32 8.76 14.36 -11.36
N PRO A 33 9.17 13.16 -10.91
CA PRO A 33 8.31 12.33 -10.07
C PRO A 33 7.96 13.00 -8.74
N LYS A 34 8.75 13.96 -8.25
CA LYS A 34 8.49 14.67 -7.00
C LYS A 34 7.19 15.47 -7.06
N ILE A 35 6.89 16.10 -8.18
CA ILE A 35 5.67 16.88 -8.37
C ILE A 35 4.45 15.93 -8.32
N LEU A 36 4.50 14.85 -9.10
CA LEU A 36 3.41 13.86 -9.14
C LEU A 36 3.24 13.12 -7.80
N SER A 37 4.35 12.74 -7.17
CA SER A 37 4.31 12.14 -5.83
C SER A 37 3.73 13.12 -4.80
N GLY A 38 4.04 14.41 -4.92
CA GLY A 38 3.45 15.45 -4.08
C GLY A 38 1.93 15.52 -4.22
N LEU A 39 1.41 15.54 -5.45
CA LEU A 39 -0.04 15.51 -5.69
C LEU A 39 -0.68 14.27 -5.07
N VAL A 40 -0.07 13.09 -5.29
CA VAL A 40 -0.58 11.84 -4.70
C VAL A 40 -0.60 11.92 -3.18
N ILE A 41 0.50 12.31 -2.54
CA ILE A 41 0.64 12.29 -1.07
C ILE A 41 -0.24 13.35 -0.39
N TYR A 42 -0.36 14.54 -0.98
CA TYR A 42 -1.01 15.67 -0.31
C TYR A 42 -2.47 15.90 -0.73
N ILE A 43 -2.92 15.33 -1.86
CA ILE A 43 -4.28 15.53 -2.38
C ILE A 43 -5.02 14.20 -2.54
N PHE A 44 -4.50 13.31 -3.37
CA PHE A 44 -5.22 12.10 -3.79
C PHE A 44 -5.27 11.03 -2.69
N ALA A 45 -4.16 10.76 -2.00
CA ALA A 45 -4.14 9.79 -0.91
C ALA A 45 -5.01 10.23 0.29
N PRO A 46 -5.01 11.49 0.73
CA PRO A 46 -5.96 11.95 1.74
C PRO A 46 -7.42 11.81 1.31
N ALA A 47 -7.75 12.10 0.04
CA ALA A 47 -9.11 12.00 -0.45
C ALA A 47 -9.63 10.55 -0.43
N ILE A 48 -8.85 9.60 -0.95
CA ILE A 48 -9.24 8.19 -0.95
C ILE A 48 -9.31 7.60 0.47
N VAL A 49 -8.41 8.01 1.36
CA VAL A 49 -8.43 7.60 2.77
C VAL A 49 -9.66 8.16 3.49
N LEU A 50 -9.96 9.46 3.30
CA LEU A 50 -11.13 10.08 3.91
C LEU A 50 -12.42 9.41 3.45
N GLU A 51 -12.60 9.23 2.15
CA GLU A 51 -13.77 8.55 1.59
C GLU A 51 -13.90 7.13 2.12
N GLY A 52 -12.81 6.35 2.03
CA GLY A 52 -12.79 4.96 2.44
C GLY A 52 -13.07 4.76 3.92
N MET A 53 -12.50 5.60 4.78
CA MET A 53 -12.73 5.50 6.23
C MET A 53 -14.11 6.01 6.63
N THR A 54 -14.67 7.03 5.95
CA THR A 54 -16.02 7.53 6.22
C THR A 54 -17.08 6.48 5.83
N ASN A 55 -16.88 5.84 4.68
CA ASN A 55 -17.84 4.88 4.12
C ASN A 55 -17.42 3.41 4.41
N ALA A 56 -16.59 3.17 5.43
CA ALA A 56 -16.05 1.85 5.70
C ALA A 56 -17.14 0.80 5.98
N GLY A 57 -18.28 1.22 6.55
CA GLY A 57 -19.38 0.32 6.92
C GLY A 57 -19.00 -0.71 7.98
N LEU A 58 -17.84 -0.54 8.63
CA LEU A 58 -17.29 -1.45 9.63
C LEU A 58 -17.51 -0.88 11.04
N ASN A 59 -17.79 -1.77 11.97
CA ASN A 59 -17.88 -1.42 13.37
C ASN A 59 -16.47 -1.33 14.01
N ALA A 60 -16.43 -0.85 15.27
CA ALA A 60 -15.17 -0.65 15.98
C ALA A 60 -14.38 -1.96 16.19
N ASP A 61 -15.09 -3.10 16.40
CA ASP A 61 -14.44 -4.39 16.62
C ASP A 61 -13.78 -4.90 15.35
N GLU A 62 -14.46 -4.80 14.20
CA GLU A 62 -13.90 -5.16 12.89
C GLU A 62 -12.67 -4.32 12.54
N LEU A 63 -12.73 -3.00 12.76
CA LEU A 63 -11.59 -2.11 12.58
C LEU A 63 -10.42 -2.46 13.50
N ALA A 64 -10.70 -2.80 14.76
CA ALA A 64 -9.70 -3.22 15.73
C ALA A 64 -9.06 -4.57 15.32
N GLN A 65 -9.84 -5.52 14.80
CA GLN A 65 -9.35 -6.82 14.30
C GLN A 65 -8.42 -6.62 13.09
N ILE A 66 -8.82 -5.79 12.12
CA ILE A 66 -7.98 -5.44 10.96
C ILE A 66 -6.68 -4.77 11.42
N ALA A 67 -6.77 -3.80 12.34
CA ALA A 67 -5.60 -3.12 12.88
C ALA A 67 -4.67 -4.10 13.60
N ALA A 68 -5.21 -4.97 14.44
CA ALA A 68 -4.45 -6.01 15.16
C ALA A 68 -3.72 -6.95 14.19
N LEU A 69 -4.38 -7.40 13.12
CA LEU A 69 -3.75 -8.19 12.07
C LEU A 69 -2.58 -7.43 11.43
N ILE A 70 -2.81 -6.18 10.99
CA ILE A 70 -1.80 -5.37 10.30
C ILE A 70 -0.58 -5.14 11.20
N PHE A 71 -0.78 -4.74 12.45
CA PHE A 71 0.33 -4.51 13.38
C PHE A 71 1.08 -5.79 13.70
N THR A 72 0.38 -6.92 13.90
CA THR A 72 1.00 -8.22 14.22
C THR A 72 1.82 -8.75 13.04
N VAL A 73 1.25 -8.76 11.83
CA VAL A 73 1.99 -9.20 10.64
C VAL A 73 3.19 -8.28 10.40
N SER A 74 3.03 -6.96 10.51
CA SER A 74 4.15 -6.01 10.32
C SER A 74 5.26 -6.20 11.36
N ALA A 75 4.92 -6.52 12.61
CA ALA A 75 5.90 -6.84 13.66
C ALA A 75 6.64 -8.15 13.34
N LEU A 76 5.93 -9.21 12.95
CA LEU A 76 6.54 -10.49 12.57
C LEU A 76 7.43 -10.34 11.33
N MET A 77 6.96 -9.61 10.30
CA MET A 77 7.76 -9.34 9.10
C MET A 77 9.01 -8.50 9.43
N SER A 78 8.94 -7.63 10.45
CA SER A 78 10.13 -6.90 10.93
C SER A 78 11.15 -7.84 11.59
N ILE A 79 10.69 -8.81 12.37
CA ILE A 79 11.55 -9.83 12.98
C ILE A 79 12.19 -10.70 11.88
N ILE A 80 11.38 -11.20 10.94
CA ILE A 80 11.84 -12.00 9.80
C ILE A 80 12.87 -11.19 8.98
N GLY A 81 12.55 -9.94 8.63
CA GLY A 81 13.44 -9.05 7.89
C GLY A 81 14.76 -8.78 8.63
N PHE A 82 14.69 -8.60 9.95
CA PHE A 82 15.89 -8.45 10.77
C PHE A 82 16.78 -9.71 10.74
N VAL A 83 16.19 -10.89 10.95
CA VAL A 83 16.92 -12.17 10.92
C VAL A 83 17.56 -12.39 9.54
N LEU A 84 16.78 -12.23 8.45
CA LEU A 84 17.30 -12.42 7.10
C LEU A 84 18.40 -11.41 6.76
N SER A 85 18.26 -10.15 7.17
CA SER A 85 19.31 -9.14 6.94
C SER A 85 20.62 -9.48 7.63
N ARG A 86 20.56 -10.16 8.81
CA ARG A 86 21.75 -10.66 9.53
C ARG A 86 22.36 -11.88 8.85
N LEU A 87 21.53 -12.83 8.42
CA LEU A 87 21.99 -14.02 7.69
C LEU A 87 22.67 -13.66 6.36
N LEU A 88 22.15 -12.64 5.66
CA LEU A 88 22.74 -12.11 4.43
C LEU A 88 23.95 -11.19 4.68
N GLN A 89 24.34 -10.97 5.94
CA GLN A 89 25.47 -10.12 6.35
C GLN A 89 25.40 -8.70 5.77
N LEU A 90 24.18 -8.15 5.65
CA LEU A 90 23.97 -6.82 5.08
C LEU A 90 24.55 -5.75 6.00
N ASN A 91 25.16 -4.74 5.40
CA ASN A 91 25.59 -3.57 6.14
C ASN A 91 24.38 -2.78 6.69
N LYS A 92 24.62 -1.81 7.56
CA LYS A 92 23.59 -1.06 8.26
C LYS A 92 22.59 -0.37 7.32
N TYR A 93 23.05 0.19 6.21
CA TYR A 93 22.21 0.88 5.21
C TYR A 93 21.36 -0.11 4.42
N GLN A 94 21.97 -1.18 3.95
CA GLN A 94 21.30 -2.27 3.23
C GLN A 94 20.29 -2.99 4.12
N ALA A 95 20.63 -3.28 5.39
CA ALA A 95 19.71 -3.91 6.33
C ALA A 95 18.46 -3.07 6.58
N SER A 96 18.59 -1.74 6.71
CA SER A 96 17.47 -0.82 6.82
C SER A 96 16.59 -0.87 5.57
N ALA A 97 17.17 -0.79 4.38
CA ALA A 97 16.48 -0.85 3.09
C ALA A 97 15.77 -2.21 2.90
N PHE A 98 16.45 -3.31 3.24
CA PHE A 98 15.90 -4.66 3.19
C PHE A 98 14.67 -4.81 4.09
N MET A 99 14.77 -4.39 5.35
CA MET A 99 13.66 -4.46 6.30
C MET A 99 12.46 -3.63 5.83
N LEU A 100 12.69 -2.41 5.33
CA LEU A 100 11.63 -1.60 4.74
C LEU A 100 10.92 -2.31 3.57
N SER A 101 11.71 -2.93 2.69
CA SER A 101 11.18 -3.64 1.52
C SER A 101 10.34 -4.87 1.88
N VAL A 102 10.66 -5.53 2.99
CA VAL A 102 9.96 -6.73 3.47
C VAL A 102 8.69 -6.37 4.26
N VAL A 103 8.71 -5.25 5.00
CA VAL A 103 7.62 -4.88 5.92
C VAL A 103 6.52 -4.08 5.21
N LEU A 104 6.90 -3.19 4.28
CA LEU A 104 5.96 -2.27 3.66
C LEU A 104 5.53 -2.75 2.27
N PHE A 105 4.28 -3.13 2.17
CA PHE A 105 3.66 -3.59 0.92
C PHE A 105 2.91 -2.46 0.19
N ASN A 106 2.76 -2.60 -1.12
CA ASN A 106 2.12 -1.60 -1.98
C ASN A 106 0.58 -1.71 -1.96
N GLY A 107 -0.02 -1.45 -0.81
CA GLY A 107 -1.45 -1.58 -0.58
C GLY A 107 -2.30 -0.56 -1.36
N ALA A 108 -1.77 0.64 -1.64
CA ALA A 108 -2.52 1.68 -2.33
C ALA A 108 -2.47 1.52 -3.86
N THR A 109 -1.28 1.79 -4.44
CA THR A 109 -1.14 1.92 -5.90
C THR A 109 -1.35 0.60 -6.66
N TYR A 110 -1.20 -0.51 -5.97
CA TYR A 110 -1.36 -1.84 -6.51
C TYR A 110 -2.48 -2.63 -5.81
N GLY A 111 -2.51 -2.62 -4.47
CA GLY A 111 -3.43 -3.44 -3.70
C GLY A 111 -4.90 -3.03 -3.85
N ILE A 112 -5.23 -1.73 -3.85
CA ILE A 112 -6.62 -1.27 -4.02
C ILE A 112 -7.18 -1.68 -5.38
N PRO A 113 -6.55 -1.33 -6.54
CA PRO A 113 -7.07 -1.74 -7.83
C PRO A 113 -7.08 -3.26 -8.01
N PHE A 114 -6.09 -3.96 -7.48
CA PHE A 114 -6.04 -5.41 -7.56
C PHE A 114 -7.24 -6.05 -6.85
N ASN A 115 -7.55 -5.66 -5.62
CA ASN A 115 -8.69 -6.20 -4.89
C ASN A 115 -10.03 -5.83 -5.56
N GLU A 116 -10.15 -4.62 -6.14
CA GLU A 116 -11.32 -4.24 -6.92
C GLU A 116 -11.53 -5.15 -8.14
N PHE A 117 -10.49 -5.41 -8.91
CA PHE A 117 -10.59 -6.29 -10.08
C PHE A 117 -10.79 -7.76 -9.72
N ALA A 118 -10.22 -8.21 -8.60
CA ALA A 118 -10.32 -9.60 -8.17
C ALA A 118 -11.67 -9.94 -7.51
N PHE A 119 -12.21 -9.03 -6.67
CA PHE A 119 -13.32 -9.32 -5.78
C PHE A 119 -14.45 -8.27 -5.81
N GLY A 120 -14.32 -7.22 -6.64
CA GLY A 120 -15.36 -6.20 -6.82
C GLY A 120 -15.25 -4.99 -5.88
N LEU A 121 -16.29 -4.13 -5.92
CA LEU A 121 -16.28 -2.82 -5.25
C LEU A 121 -16.21 -2.91 -3.72
N ASP A 122 -16.83 -3.92 -3.12
CA ASP A 122 -16.77 -4.11 -1.66
C ASP A 122 -15.34 -4.44 -1.21
N ALA A 123 -14.61 -5.21 -2.00
CA ALA A 123 -13.20 -5.50 -1.75
C ALA A 123 -12.31 -4.26 -1.92
N ARG A 124 -12.62 -3.39 -2.89
CA ARG A 124 -11.97 -2.08 -3.00
C ARG A 124 -12.11 -1.29 -1.70
N GLN A 125 -13.32 -1.23 -1.16
CA GLN A 125 -13.60 -0.50 0.07
C GLN A 125 -12.81 -1.05 1.25
N LEU A 126 -12.81 -2.37 1.45
CA LEU A 126 -11.97 -3.03 2.46
C LEU A 126 -10.48 -2.78 2.24
N ALA A 127 -9.99 -2.86 1.00
CA ALA A 127 -8.60 -2.58 0.68
C ALA A 127 -8.18 -1.15 1.03
N ILE A 128 -9.09 -0.17 0.88
CA ILE A 128 -8.84 1.22 1.31
C ILE A 128 -8.75 1.29 2.85
N VAL A 129 -9.59 0.56 3.58
CA VAL A 129 -9.50 0.49 5.06
C VAL A 129 -8.15 -0.11 5.48
N PHE A 130 -7.76 -1.27 4.91
CA PHE A 130 -6.46 -1.89 5.17
C PHE A 130 -5.31 -0.92 4.88
N TYR A 131 -5.35 -0.24 3.73
CA TYR A 131 -4.35 0.77 3.37
C TYR A 131 -4.30 1.92 4.38
N SER A 132 -5.45 2.44 4.80
CA SER A 132 -5.53 3.57 5.74
C SER A 132 -4.87 3.25 7.09
N ILE A 133 -5.08 2.03 7.58
CA ILE A 133 -4.40 1.56 8.80
C ILE A 133 -2.91 1.32 8.53
N THR A 134 -2.55 0.78 7.36
CA THR A 134 -1.14 0.58 6.98
C THR A 134 -0.36 1.90 6.88
N VAL A 135 -1.02 3.02 6.57
CA VAL A 135 -0.41 4.36 6.63
C VAL A 135 0.15 4.65 8.03
N LEU A 136 -0.52 4.21 9.11
CA LEU A 136 -0.01 4.37 10.48
C LEU A 136 1.26 3.55 10.70
N VAL A 137 1.30 2.30 10.21
CA VAL A 137 2.50 1.44 10.27
C VAL A 137 3.64 2.05 9.47
N THR A 138 3.38 2.53 8.26
CA THR A 138 4.39 3.18 7.42
C THR A 138 5.01 4.38 8.11
N ASN A 139 4.19 5.19 8.75
CA ASN A 139 4.61 6.43 9.40
C ASN A 139 5.23 6.23 10.77
N THR A 140 5.04 5.09 11.41
CA THR A 140 5.68 4.75 12.70
C THR A 140 6.85 3.81 12.50
N LEU A 141 6.56 2.55 12.20
CA LEU A 141 7.54 1.48 12.04
C LEU A 141 8.44 1.72 10.80
N GLY A 142 7.86 2.12 9.67
CA GLY A 142 8.62 2.40 8.44
C GLY A 142 9.65 3.51 8.64
N VAL A 143 9.25 4.62 9.26
CA VAL A 143 10.17 5.71 9.59
C VAL A 143 11.23 5.27 10.61
N TYR A 144 10.84 4.50 11.63
CA TYR A 144 11.81 3.95 12.58
C TYR A 144 12.85 3.07 11.87
N LEU A 145 12.42 2.16 11.00
CA LEU A 145 13.31 1.29 10.24
C LEU A 145 14.23 2.09 9.31
N ALA A 146 13.70 3.11 8.61
CA ALA A 146 14.48 3.98 7.75
C ALA A 146 15.56 4.75 8.52
N SER A 147 15.23 5.26 9.71
CA SER A 147 16.14 6.05 10.54
C SER A 147 17.28 5.24 11.14
N ARG A 148 17.11 3.91 11.37
CA ARG A 148 18.16 3.04 11.92
C ARG A 148 19.40 2.90 11.01
N GLY A 149 19.23 3.11 9.70
CA GLY A 149 20.33 3.09 8.74
C GLY A 149 21.29 4.29 8.88
N THR A 150 20.87 5.38 9.49
CA THR A 150 21.55 6.68 9.39
C THR A 150 21.71 7.40 10.72
N SER A 151 22.44 8.52 10.70
CA SER A 151 22.59 9.45 11.82
C SER A 151 21.46 10.49 11.93
N THR A 152 20.42 10.39 11.08
CA THR A 152 19.32 11.36 11.05
C THR A 152 18.49 11.25 12.32
N SER A 153 18.18 12.37 12.94
CA SER A 153 17.42 12.43 14.19
C SER A 153 16.01 11.87 14.00
N THR A 154 15.66 10.84 14.77
CA THR A 154 14.32 10.23 14.83
C THR A 154 13.23 11.27 15.12
N LYS A 155 13.55 12.35 15.84
CA LYS A 155 12.63 13.46 16.13
C LYS A 155 12.18 14.20 14.87
N ASN A 156 13.09 14.48 13.94
CA ASN A 156 12.74 15.15 12.68
C ASN A 156 11.91 14.23 11.77
N ALA A 157 12.17 12.94 11.84
CA ALA A 157 11.38 11.93 11.14
C ALA A 157 9.92 11.92 11.62
N ILE A 158 9.70 11.85 12.94
CA ILE A 158 8.35 11.89 13.54
C ILE A 158 7.63 13.19 13.19
N LEU A 159 8.31 14.34 13.23
CA LEU A 159 7.72 15.62 12.85
C LEU A 159 7.27 15.68 11.38
N ASN A 160 7.97 14.97 10.47
CA ASN A 160 7.57 14.89 9.06
C ASN A 160 6.36 13.98 8.86
N ILE A 161 6.20 12.95 9.69
CA ILE A 161 5.04 12.07 9.70
C ILE A 161 3.75 12.84 10.03
N ILE A 162 3.79 13.63 11.09
CA ILE A 162 2.64 14.44 11.55
C ILE A 162 2.20 15.44 10.46
N LYS A 163 3.05 15.76 9.48
CA LYS A 163 2.71 16.67 8.39
C LYS A 163 1.93 15.98 7.24
N LEU A 164 1.78 14.65 7.25
CA LEU A 164 1.09 13.93 6.17
C LEU A 164 -0.42 14.04 6.33
N PRO A 165 -1.14 14.65 5.38
CA PRO A 165 -2.58 14.89 5.52
C PRO A 165 -3.41 13.60 5.52
N ALA A 166 -2.91 12.49 4.99
CA ALA A 166 -3.60 11.19 4.99
C ALA A 166 -3.89 10.67 6.41
N ILE A 167 -3.05 11.00 7.41
CA ILE A 167 -3.29 10.63 8.81
C ILE A 167 -4.52 11.36 9.36
N TYR A 168 -4.60 12.66 9.11
CA TYR A 168 -5.75 13.47 9.52
C TYR A 168 -7.03 13.04 8.80
N ALA A 169 -6.91 12.70 7.51
CA ALA A 169 -8.00 12.16 6.72
C ALA A 169 -8.53 10.84 7.29
N ALA A 170 -7.64 9.94 7.75
CA ALA A 170 -8.02 8.69 8.39
C ALA A 170 -8.79 8.92 9.69
N PHE A 171 -8.28 9.78 10.59
CA PHE A 171 -8.96 10.09 11.83
C PHE A 171 -10.30 10.81 11.61
N LEU A 172 -10.34 11.77 10.68
CA LEU A 172 -11.59 12.47 10.32
C LEU A 172 -12.61 11.48 9.72
N GLY A 173 -12.17 10.61 8.80
CA GLY A 173 -13.04 9.61 8.21
C GLY A 173 -13.61 8.64 9.24
N LEU A 174 -12.80 8.15 10.18
CA LEU A 174 -13.25 7.34 11.31
C LEU A 174 -14.25 8.08 12.19
N PHE A 175 -13.98 9.34 12.51
CA PHE A 175 -14.89 10.17 13.30
C PHE A 175 -16.25 10.32 12.59
N LEU A 176 -16.25 10.58 11.29
CA LEU A 176 -17.48 10.68 10.50
C LEU A 176 -18.22 9.33 10.45
N ASN A 177 -17.51 8.22 10.24
CA ASN A 177 -18.10 6.87 10.24
C ASN A 177 -18.80 6.55 11.58
N PHE A 178 -18.12 6.78 12.71
CA PHE A 178 -18.71 6.53 14.04
C PHE A 178 -19.79 7.55 14.46
N SER A 179 -19.87 8.68 13.76
CA SER A 179 -20.91 9.69 13.99
C SER A 179 -22.11 9.51 13.04
N ASP A 180 -22.17 8.42 12.27
CA ASP A 180 -23.17 8.14 11.25
C ASP A 180 -23.31 9.27 10.20
N VAL A 181 -22.23 9.99 9.93
CA VAL A 181 -22.16 11.04 8.91
C VAL A 181 -21.72 10.43 7.60
N ALA A 182 -22.62 10.34 6.62
CA ALA A 182 -22.29 9.76 5.31
C ALA A 182 -21.60 10.77 4.38
N LEU A 183 -20.67 10.28 3.59
CA LEU A 183 -20.12 10.98 2.43
C LEU A 183 -20.86 10.51 1.20
N VAL A 184 -21.87 11.29 0.79
CA VAL A 184 -22.75 10.98 -0.33
C VAL A 184 -22.37 11.75 -1.58
N THR A 185 -22.66 11.17 -2.75
CA THR A 185 -22.33 11.76 -4.06
C THR A 185 -23.56 12.18 -4.85
N SER A 186 -24.73 11.65 -4.49
CA SER A 186 -26.02 11.92 -5.11
C SER A 186 -27.07 12.31 -4.06
N THR A 187 -28.07 13.05 -4.48
CA THR A 187 -29.26 13.33 -3.65
C THR A 187 -30.05 12.07 -3.37
N ASP A 188 -29.98 11.08 -4.26
CA ASP A 188 -30.71 9.82 -4.15
C ASP A 188 -30.12 8.89 -3.08
N ASP A 189 -28.84 9.11 -2.71
CA ASP A 189 -28.14 8.37 -1.64
C ASP A 189 -28.47 8.92 -0.23
N ILE A 190 -29.23 10.03 -0.15
CA ILE A 190 -29.54 10.67 1.14
C ILE A 190 -30.67 9.91 1.83
N ILE A 191 -30.37 9.31 2.96
CA ILE A 191 -31.35 8.68 3.83
C ILE A 191 -31.97 9.76 4.74
N ALA A 192 -33.30 9.78 4.84
CA ALA A 192 -33.99 10.76 5.68
C ALA A 192 -33.54 10.68 7.15
N GLY A 193 -33.09 11.81 7.68
CA GLY A 193 -32.60 11.91 9.05
C GLY A 193 -31.11 11.60 9.23
N GLN A 194 -30.40 11.19 8.19
CA GLN A 194 -28.95 10.98 8.24
C GLN A 194 -28.21 12.30 8.08
N MET A 195 -27.16 12.50 8.89
CA MET A 195 -26.22 13.61 8.69
C MET A 195 -25.31 13.29 7.51
N ILE A 196 -25.09 14.28 6.65
CA ILE A 196 -24.24 14.13 5.46
C ILE A 196 -23.16 15.20 5.40
N VAL A 197 -22.02 14.85 4.81
CA VAL A 197 -21.05 15.84 4.34
C VAL A 197 -21.72 16.68 3.24
N PRO A 198 -21.58 18.03 3.21
CA PRO A 198 -22.20 18.85 2.16
C PRO A 198 -21.94 18.28 0.76
N LEU A 199 -22.99 18.09 -0.02
CA LEU A 199 -22.97 17.37 -1.30
C LEU A 199 -21.88 17.84 -2.28
N PRO A 200 -21.59 19.16 -2.45
CA PRO A 200 -20.48 19.58 -3.32
C PRO A 200 -19.13 19.10 -2.82
N LEU A 201 -18.90 19.06 -1.49
CA LEU A 201 -17.67 18.58 -0.89
C LEU A 201 -17.55 17.06 -1.02
N GLY A 202 -18.64 16.32 -0.75
CA GLY A 202 -18.69 14.87 -0.95
C GLY A 202 -18.37 14.46 -2.39
N ARG A 203 -18.97 15.14 -3.37
CA ARG A 203 -18.67 14.91 -4.80
C ARG A 203 -17.22 15.21 -5.16
N THR A 204 -16.64 16.27 -4.63
CA THR A 204 -15.25 16.62 -4.88
C THR A 204 -14.30 15.57 -4.29
N ILE A 205 -14.53 15.14 -3.05
CA ILE A 205 -13.74 14.09 -2.39
C ILE A 205 -13.82 12.79 -3.20
N HIS A 206 -15.02 12.39 -3.61
CA HIS A 206 -15.24 11.20 -4.42
C HIS A 206 -14.52 11.24 -5.78
N GLN A 207 -14.57 12.36 -6.50
CA GLN A 207 -13.84 12.51 -7.77
C GLN A 207 -12.32 12.40 -7.57
N LEU A 208 -11.77 13.03 -6.54
CA LEU A 208 -10.34 12.92 -6.21
C LEU A 208 -9.97 11.49 -5.79
N ALA A 209 -10.80 10.83 -4.99
CA ALA A 209 -10.59 9.45 -4.58
C ALA A 209 -10.59 8.49 -5.78
N ASN A 210 -11.53 8.63 -6.70
CA ASN A 210 -11.58 7.80 -7.92
C ASN A 210 -10.40 8.03 -8.86
N ALA A 211 -9.91 9.26 -8.97
CA ALA A 211 -8.73 9.59 -9.76
C ALA A 211 -7.43 9.06 -9.13
N SER A 212 -7.44 8.76 -7.83
CA SER A 212 -6.25 8.34 -7.07
C SER A 212 -5.61 7.06 -7.62
N VAL A 213 -6.43 6.03 -7.82
CA VAL A 213 -5.95 4.69 -8.21
C VAL A 213 -5.23 4.70 -9.57
N PRO A 214 -5.82 5.20 -10.68
CA PRO A 214 -5.14 5.23 -11.97
C PRO A 214 -3.91 6.16 -11.95
N LEU A 215 -3.97 7.29 -11.24
CA LEU A 215 -2.83 8.20 -11.14
C LEU A 215 -1.66 7.54 -10.41
N MET A 216 -1.92 6.82 -9.34
CA MET A 216 -0.91 6.09 -8.59
C MET A 216 -0.25 5.00 -9.44
N ALA A 217 -1.01 4.24 -10.24
CA ALA A 217 -0.47 3.24 -11.15
C ALA A 217 0.43 3.87 -12.24
N ILE A 218 0.01 4.99 -12.83
CA ILE A 218 0.82 5.75 -13.80
C ILE A 218 2.10 6.27 -13.14
N LEU A 219 2.01 6.80 -11.92
CA LEU A 219 3.18 7.28 -11.18
C LEU A 219 4.20 6.15 -10.94
N LEU A 220 3.73 4.94 -10.60
CA LEU A 220 4.60 3.76 -10.47
C LEU A 220 5.37 3.49 -11.77
N GLY A 221 4.69 3.51 -12.91
CA GLY A 221 5.32 3.34 -14.21
C GLY A 221 6.37 4.43 -14.52
N ILE A 222 6.10 5.69 -14.21
CA ILE A 222 7.06 6.79 -14.36
C ILE A 222 8.31 6.57 -13.49
N GLN A 223 8.13 6.07 -12.28
CA GLN A 223 9.24 5.80 -11.36
C GLN A 223 10.14 4.65 -11.86
N PHE A 224 9.58 3.64 -12.53
CA PHE A 224 10.36 2.54 -13.10
C PHE A 224 11.41 3.01 -14.12
N ASN A 225 11.14 4.06 -14.91
CA ASN A 225 12.11 4.63 -15.84
C ASN A 225 13.35 5.23 -15.19
N ARG A 226 13.27 5.55 -13.90
CA ARG A 226 14.38 6.14 -13.15
C ARG A 226 15.12 5.14 -12.28
N SER A 227 14.56 3.95 -12.10
CA SER A 227 15.19 2.89 -11.32
C SER A 227 16.37 2.31 -12.11
N ARG A 228 17.57 2.35 -11.51
CA ARG A 228 18.75 1.69 -12.05
C ARG A 228 19.00 0.41 -11.28
N PHE A 229 19.03 -0.70 -11.98
CA PHE A 229 19.36 -1.98 -11.40
C PHE A 229 20.88 -2.16 -11.36
N LYS A 230 21.47 -2.40 -10.18
CA LYS A 230 22.85 -2.83 -10.02
C LYS A 230 22.85 -4.32 -9.67
N ALA A 231 23.57 -5.10 -10.46
CA ALA A 231 23.62 -6.56 -10.31
C ALA A 231 24.28 -7.03 -9.01
N ASP A 232 25.10 -6.18 -8.38
CA ASP A 232 25.89 -6.53 -7.18
C ASP A 232 25.05 -6.92 -5.96
N ASN A 233 23.78 -6.53 -5.92
CA ASN A 233 22.84 -6.79 -4.82
C ASN A 233 21.72 -7.76 -5.19
N ILE A 234 21.87 -8.58 -6.23
CA ILE A 234 20.77 -9.39 -6.76
C ILE A 234 20.20 -10.40 -5.74
N VAL A 235 21.06 -11.07 -4.97
CA VAL A 235 20.63 -12.09 -3.99
C VAL A 235 19.78 -11.47 -2.88
N PRO A 236 20.20 -10.41 -2.18
CA PRO A 236 19.37 -9.73 -1.20
C PRO A 236 18.04 -9.17 -1.79
N VAL A 237 18.06 -8.66 -3.02
CA VAL A 237 16.86 -8.18 -3.72
C VAL A 237 15.86 -9.31 -3.98
N LEU A 238 16.33 -10.46 -4.47
CA LEU A 238 15.49 -11.63 -4.69
C LEU A 238 14.92 -12.19 -3.38
N VAL A 239 15.75 -12.25 -2.32
CA VAL A 239 15.28 -12.70 -0.99
C VAL A 239 14.24 -11.74 -0.43
N ALA A 240 14.44 -10.42 -0.50
CA ALA A 240 13.47 -9.44 -0.05
C ALA A 240 12.15 -9.56 -0.84
N SER A 241 12.23 -9.69 -2.17
CA SER A 241 11.07 -9.85 -3.05
C SER A 241 10.31 -11.15 -2.76
N ALA A 242 11.01 -12.27 -2.61
CA ALA A 242 10.40 -13.55 -2.26
C ALA A 242 9.77 -13.51 -0.86
N THR A 243 10.42 -12.86 0.10
CA THR A 243 9.88 -12.69 1.46
C THR A 243 8.58 -11.88 1.43
N SER A 244 8.54 -10.78 0.70
CA SER A 244 7.33 -9.96 0.54
C SER A 244 6.20 -10.70 -0.18
N LEU A 245 6.49 -11.43 -1.27
CA LEU A 245 5.48 -12.05 -2.12
C LEU A 245 5.00 -13.42 -1.62
N ILE A 246 5.80 -14.12 -0.80
CA ILE A 246 5.49 -15.48 -0.36
C ILE A 246 5.32 -15.54 1.15
N ILE A 247 6.30 -15.07 1.91
CA ILE A 247 6.28 -15.21 3.38
C ILE A 247 5.20 -14.30 3.99
N ALA A 248 5.09 -13.05 3.54
CA ALA A 248 4.11 -12.11 4.10
C ALA A 248 2.66 -12.59 3.95
N PRO A 249 2.18 -13.02 2.76
CA PRO A 249 0.82 -13.57 2.66
C PRO A 249 0.63 -14.88 3.43
N LEU A 250 1.64 -15.75 3.56
CA LEU A 250 1.55 -16.95 4.38
C LEU A 250 1.41 -16.61 5.88
N VAL A 251 2.17 -15.64 6.37
CA VAL A 251 2.03 -15.13 7.75
C VAL A 251 0.63 -14.52 7.95
N ALA A 252 0.15 -13.70 7.01
CA ALA A 252 -1.19 -13.13 7.08
C ALA A 252 -2.27 -14.23 7.07
N ALA A 253 -2.17 -15.21 6.17
CA ALA A 253 -3.12 -16.32 6.07
C ALA A 253 -3.18 -17.17 7.34
N SER A 254 -2.04 -17.36 8.03
CA SER A 254 -1.99 -18.11 9.28
C SER A 254 -2.62 -17.37 10.47
N LEU A 255 -2.70 -16.05 10.41
CA LEU A 255 -3.16 -15.21 11.52
C LEU A 255 -4.58 -14.65 11.32
N VAL A 256 -5.02 -14.47 10.09
CA VAL A 256 -6.25 -13.75 9.76
C VAL A 256 -7.47 -14.30 10.47
N SER A 257 -7.62 -15.63 10.54
CA SER A 257 -8.73 -16.28 11.25
C SER A 257 -8.58 -16.19 12.78
N MET A 258 -7.34 -16.05 13.30
CA MET A 258 -7.13 -15.85 14.74
C MET A 258 -7.65 -14.48 15.22
N PHE A 259 -7.69 -13.50 14.32
CA PHE A 259 -8.26 -12.18 14.57
C PHE A 259 -9.76 -12.09 14.24
N GLY A 260 -10.43 -13.22 13.92
CA GLY A 260 -11.86 -13.27 13.63
C GLY A 260 -12.24 -12.67 12.27
N LEU A 261 -11.29 -12.53 11.34
CA LEU A 261 -11.54 -12.01 10.00
C LEU A 261 -11.88 -13.17 9.04
N ASP A 262 -13.10 -13.15 8.52
CA ASP A 262 -13.62 -14.17 7.63
C ASP A 262 -14.11 -13.60 6.29
N GLY A 263 -14.54 -14.49 5.37
CA GLY A 263 -15.14 -14.13 4.08
C GLY A 263 -14.26 -13.16 3.27
N LEU A 264 -14.87 -12.10 2.77
CA LEU A 264 -14.20 -11.11 1.92
C LEU A 264 -13.08 -10.36 2.66
N THR A 265 -13.26 -10.03 3.94
CA THR A 265 -12.26 -9.33 4.74
C THR A 265 -10.99 -10.17 4.91
N ARG A 266 -11.14 -11.50 5.07
CA ARG A 266 -10.03 -12.46 5.09
C ARG A 266 -9.29 -12.45 3.75
N GLN A 267 -10.01 -12.56 2.62
CA GLN A 267 -9.43 -12.58 1.28
C GLN A 267 -8.63 -11.29 1.01
N VAL A 268 -9.25 -10.14 1.23
CA VAL A 268 -8.61 -8.83 1.06
C VAL A 268 -7.40 -8.67 1.97
N GLY A 269 -7.49 -9.11 3.23
CA GLY A 269 -6.38 -9.06 4.19
C GLY A 269 -5.16 -9.83 3.70
N ILE A 270 -5.35 -11.09 3.27
CA ILE A 270 -4.26 -11.91 2.74
C ILE A 270 -3.68 -11.28 1.47
N MET A 271 -4.55 -10.83 0.55
CA MET A 271 -4.11 -10.21 -0.69
C MET A 271 -3.36 -8.90 -0.48
N GLN A 272 -3.75 -8.08 0.48
CA GLN A 272 -3.01 -6.85 0.80
C GLN A 272 -1.55 -7.15 1.23
N PHE A 273 -1.34 -8.19 2.04
CA PHE A 273 0.01 -8.62 2.42
C PHE A 273 0.77 -9.37 1.32
N ALA A 274 0.09 -9.81 0.27
CA ALA A 274 0.72 -10.40 -0.92
C ALA A 274 1.19 -9.35 -1.94
N MET A 275 0.86 -8.08 -1.73
CA MET A 275 1.28 -7.01 -2.64
C MET A 275 2.80 -6.84 -2.64
N PRO A 276 3.39 -6.43 -3.77
CA PRO A 276 4.82 -6.18 -3.87
C PRO A 276 5.27 -5.05 -2.93
N THR A 277 6.57 -4.89 -2.78
CA THR A 277 7.17 -3.83 -1.96
C THR A 277 6.62 -2.45 -2.30
N ALA A 278 6.29 -1.67 -1.28
CA ALA A 278 5.68 -0.35 -1.41
C ALA A 278 6.65 0.67 -2.03
N ILE A 279 6.14 1.53 -2.91
CA ILE A 279 6.92 2.61 -3.54
C ILE A 279 7.38 3.64 -2.50
N ILE A 280 6.57 3.88 -1.46
CA ILE A 280 6.91 4.83 -0.39
C ILE A 280 8.25 4.49 0.28
N THR A 281 8.70 3.24 0.22
CA THR A 281 10.01 2.81 0.72
C THR A 281 11.17 3.53 0.04
N THR A 282 11.06 3.84 -1.26
CA THR A 282 12.06 4.62 -1.99
C THR A 282 12.13 6.06 -1.50
N VAL A 283 10.99 6.63 -1.14
CA VAL A 283 10.92 7.98 -0.57
C VAL A 283 11.55 8.00 0.82
N LEU A 284 11.20 7.03 1.67
CA LEU A 284 11.76 6.90 3.01
C LEU A 284 13.30 6.71 2.96
N THR A 285 13.79 5.81 2.12
CA THR A 285 15.25 5.57 2.01
C THR A 285 15.98 6.80 1.47
N THR A 286 15.40 7.54 0.54
CA THR A 286 15.98 8.80 0.05
C THR A 286 16.02 9.87 1.14
N GLN A 287 14.93 10.01 1.90
CA GLN A 287 14.81 11.02 2.95
C GLN A 287 15.74 10.75 4.13
N PHE A 288 15.91 9.49 4.47
CA PHE A 288 16.75 9.06 5.60
C PHE A 288 18.17 8.66 5.19
N GLY A 289 18.52 8.69 3.90
CA GLY A 289 19.86 8.37 3.41
C GLY A 289 20.22 6.88 3.55
N SER A 290 19.25 5.97 3.45
CA SER A 290 19.44 4.53 3.35
C SER A 290 19.68 4.10 1.90
N ASP A 291 19.78 2.80 1.60
CA ASP A 291 20.07 2.28 0.26
C ASP A 291 18.84 2.35 -0.66
N THR A 292 18.65 3.50 -1.32
CA THR A 292 17.52 3.76 -2.24
C THR A 292 17.60 2.92 -3.52
N GLU A 293 18.82 2.60 -4.01
CA GLU A 293 18.99 1.79 -5.21
C GLU A 293 18.54 0.35 -4.94
N PHE A 294 18.89 -0.20 -3.78
CA PHE A 294 18.42 -1.51 -3.33
C PHE A 294 16.89 -1.58 -3.30
N VAL A 295 16.26 -0.60 -2.65
CA VAL A 295 14.78 -0.56 -2.53
C VAL A 295 14.12 -0.42 -3.90
N ALA A 296 14.62 0.45 -4.76
CA ALA A 296 14.07 0.63 -6.11
C ALA A 296 14.16 -0.67 -6.94
N ALA A 297 15.28 -1.41 -6.83
CA ALA A 297 15.42 -2.72 -7.45
C ALA A 297 14.43 -3.74 -6.87
N THR A 298 14.23 -3.76 -5.54
CA THR A 298 13.27 -4.67 -4.89
C THR A 298 11.83 -4.35 -5.28
N VAL A 299 11.45 -3.07 -5.35
CA VAL A 299 10.12 -2.66 -5.85
C VAL A 299 9.89 -3.18 -7.27
N MET A 300 10.86 -3.01 -8.16
CA MET A 300 10.74 -3.47 -9.55
C MET A 300 10.65 -5.01 -9.64
N VAL A 301 11.55 -5.73 -8.98
CA VAL A 301 11.60 -7.20 -9.02
C VAL A 301 10.34 -7.80 -8.38
N SER A 302 9.93 -7.29 -7.22
CA SER A 302 8.72 -7.78 -6.55
C SER A 302 7.44 -7.46 -7.35
N THR A 303 7.36 -6.28 -8.00
CA THR A 303 6.21 -5.94 -8.84
C THR A 303 6.11 -6.87 -10.07
N ILE A 304 7.23 -7.16 -10.73
CA ILE A 304 7.23 -8.12 -11.85
C ILE A 304 6.92 -9.54 -11.34
N GLY A 305 7.52 -9.95 -10.24
CA GLY A 305 7.29 -11.27 -9.62
C GLY A 305 5.85 -11.46 -9.13
N SER A 306 5.17 -10.37 -8.77
CA SER A 306 3.78 -10.42 -8.30
C SER A 306 2.78 -10.91 -9.37
N ILE A 307 3.10 -10.81 -10.65
CA ILE A 307 2.26 -11.37 -11.73
C ILE A 307 2.01 -12.86 -11.49
N LEU A 308 3.07 -13.59 -11.17
CA LEU A 308 2.97 -15.02 -10.91
C LEU A 308 2.45 -15.33 -9.50
N SER A 309 2.97 -14.65 -8.48
CA SER A 309 2.61 -14.97 -7.09
C SER A 309 1.15 -14.65 -6.78
N LEU A 310 0.61 -13.52 -7.26
CA LEU A 310 -0.79 -13.15 -7.05
C LEU A 310 -1.73 -14.03 -7.88
N GLY A 311 -1.36 -14.34 -9.14
CA GLY A 311 -2.14 -15.25 -9.96
C GLY A 311 -2.24 -16.65 -9.35
N LEU A 312 -1.16 -17.15 -8.74
CA LEU A 312 -1.18 -18.43 -8.02
C LEU A 312 -1.97 -18.31 -6.70
N LEU A 313 -1.78 -17.24 -5.94
CA LEU A 313 -2.45 -17.06 -4.65
C LEU A 313 -3.99 -17.01 -4.79
N LEU A 314 -4.49 -16.36 -5.84
CA LEU A 314 -5.94 -16.29 -6.12
C LEU A 314 -6.61 -17.67 -6.36
N LEU A 315 -5.83 -18.70 -6.69
CA LEU A 315 -6.38 -20.06 -6.81
C LEU A 315 -6.64 -20.74 -5.47
N PHE A 316 -6.09 -20.21 -4.37
CA PHE A 316 -6.14 -20.82 -3.04
C PHE A 316 -6.98 -19.99 -2.04
N ILE A 317 -7.44 -18.83 -2.44
CA ILE A 317 -8.22 -17.90 -1.62
C ILE A 317 -9.65 -17.80 -2.16
#